data_3e141d63b819a5528daae8a6833d3206
#
_entry.id   3e141d63b819a5528daae8a6833d3206
#
_cell.length_a   1.000
_cell.length_b   1.000
_cell.length_c   1.000
_cell.angle_alpha   90.00
_cell.angle_beta   90.00
_cell.angle_gamma   90.00
#
_symmetry.space_group_name_H-M   'P 1'
#
loop_
_entity.id
_entity.type
_entity.pdbx_description
1 polymer ?
#
loop_
_entity_poly.entity_id
_entity_poly.type
_entity_poly.pdbx_seq_one_letter_code
_entity_poly.pdbx_strand_id
1 'polypeptide(L)'
;MKDMKSKSGKIRLINSVKLLLIFALLFQLSACNNGGSRSVIDAKFEGDGDNLPRVTQEMVAPPMLPKFEQVDKDGPKIVEVTFVVQEKKMEVAPGDSIWAFTFNGTVPGPMIVVHQNDFIELTLKNPATNTQTHNIDFHASTGAMGGGDISLVNPGQQVTFRFKATKPGVFVYHCAPGGEMVPIHVVSGMNGAIMVLPREGLKDENGNPVTFDKAYYIAEQDYYLPKDKDSKTKNISTPQESIQGIGQSIKTLKPTNIVFNGSQGALLGKNALTANVGDKVLLITSQANRDTRFHLIGGHADLYWPGGKFNNRPYTDLETWAVPAGSAAAVMYRFRQPGTYAFLNHNLIEAFDYGAVAQIKVTGNWDSTLMKQIQKPMPIK
;
A
#
# COMPACT_ATOMS: atom_id res chain seq x y z
N MET A 1 -46.78 -51.08 -26.33
CA MET A 1 -47.76 -50.79 -27.42
C MET A 1 -47.39 -49.50 -28.10
N LYS A 2 -47.02 -49.63 -29.41
CA LYS A 2 -46.84 -48.69 -30.51
C LYS A 2 -45.72 -47.66 -30.35
N ASP A 3 -44.54 -47.93 -30.88
CA ASP A 3 -44.07 -47.70 -32.28
C ASP A 3 -44.49 -46.36 -32.90
N MET A 4 -43.47 -45.51 -33.20
CA MET A 4 -43.35 -44.85 -34.49
C MET A 4 -41.94 -44.25 -34.61
N LYS A 5 -41.04 -44.91 -35.26
CA LYS A 5 -40.34 -44.70 -36.56
C LYS A 5 -39.88 -43.28 -36.89
N SER A 6 -38.56 -43.15 -36.85
CA SER A 6 -37.65 -42.59 -37.85
C SER A 6 -38.20 -41.75 -38.98
N LYS A 7 -37.65 -40.55 -39.16
CA LYS A 7 -37.29 -40.07 -40.50
C LYS A 7 -36.02 -39.21 -40.45
N SER A 8 -35.05 -39.71 -41.19
CA SER A 8 -33.78 -39.03 -41.54
C SER A 8 -34.06 -37.84 -42.45
N GLY A 9 -33.37 -36.73 -42.14
CA GLY A 9 -33.29 -35.57 -43.04
C GLY A 9 -31.84 -35.15 -43.18
N LYS A 10 -31.16 -35.69 -44.21
CA LYS A 10 -29.90 -35.16 -44.73
C LYS A 10 -30.16 -33.72 -45.24
N ILE A 11 -29.64 -32.71 -44.59
CA ILE A 11 -29.54 -31.36 -45.08
C ILE A 11 -28.09 -31.07 -45.40
N ARG A 12 -27.89 -30.68 -46.61
CA ARG A 12 -26.70 -30.42 -47.40
C ARG A 12 -25.72 -29.48 -46.69
N LEU A 13 -24.51 -29.98 -46.50
CA LEU A 13 -23.29 -29.24 -46.17
C LEU A 13 -22.63 -28.77 -47.44
N ILE A 14 -23.10 -27.71 -48.06
CA ILE A 14 -22.42 -27.01 -49.17
C ILE A 14 -22.96 -25.56 -49.13
N ASN A 15 -22.18 -24.64 -48.65
CA ASN A 15 -22.13 -23.20 -48.92
C ASN A 15 -21.65 -22.33 -47.74
N SER A 16 -20.84 -22.87 -46.82
CA SER A 16 -20.29 -22.08 -45.74
C SER A 16 -18.80 -21.73 -45.87
N VAL A 17 -18.14 -22.12 -46.96
CA VAL A 17 -16.68 -21.89 -47.12
C VAL A 17 -16.38 -20.66 -48.00
N LYS A 18 -17.35 -20.12 -48.71
CA LYS A 18 -17.13 -18.91 -49.56
C LYS A 18 -17.46 -17.58 -48.89
N LEU A 19 -18.05 -17.59 -47.69
CA LEU A 19 -18.37 -16.35 -46.95
C LEU A 19 -17.30 -15.98 -45.88
N LEU A 20 -16.38 -16.89 -45.55
CA LEU A 20 -15.30 -16.64 -44.62
C LEU A 20 -14.04 -15.99 -45.23
N LEU A 21 -13.93 -15.99 -46.57
CA LEU A 21 -12.77 -15.39 -47.25
C LEU A 21 -12.99 -13.93 -47.68
N ILE A 22 -14.21 -13.40 -47.59
CA ILE A 22 -14.48 -11.98 -47.90
C ILE A 22 -14.42 -11.11 -46.61
N PHE A 23 -14.57 -11.69 -45.42
CA PHE A 23 -14.39 -10.95 -44.17
C PHE A 23 -12.93 -10.82 -43.71
N ALA A 24 -12.01 -11.62 -44.27
CA ALA A 24 -10.57 -11.53 -43.93
C ALA A 24 -9.81 -10.47 -44.74
N LEU A 25 -10.40 -9.92 -45.82
CA LEU A 25 -9.73 -8.91 -46.66
C LEU A 25 -10.19 -7.46 -46.40
N LEU A 26 -11.19 -7.24 -45.54
CA LEU A 26 -11.66 -5.90 -45.14
C LEU A 26 -11.17 -5.44 -43.76
N PHE A 27 -10.34 -6.24 -43.08
CA PHE A 27 -9.74 -5.86 -41.82
C PHE A 27 -8.28 -5.42 -41.90
N GLN A 28 -7.72 -5.27 -43.12
CA GLN A 28 -6.32 -4.85 -43.29
C GLN A 28 -6.12 -3.41 -43.75
N LEU A 29 -7.12 -2.55 -43.75
CA LEU A 29 -6.98 -1.15 -44.16
C LEU A 29 -7.61 -0.14 -43.17
N SER A 30 -7.60 -0.42 -41.89
CA SER A 30 -7.87 0.58 -40.83
C SER A 30 -6.85 0.47 -39.70
N ALA A 31 -5.60 0.19 -39.99
CA ALA A 31 -4.49 0.53 -39.15
C ALA A 31 -4.14 2.01 -39.38
N CYS A 32 -5.12 2.89 -39.21
CA CYS A 32 -4.85 4.30 -39.02
C CYS A 32 -4.21 4.49 -37.63
N ASN A 33 -2.90 4.71 -37.62
CA ASN A 33 -2.19 5.68 -36.81
C ASN A 33 -2.97 6.23 -35.60
N ASN A 34 -3.31 5.41 -34.63
CA ASN A 34 -3.33 5.85 -33.26
C ASN A 34 -1.89 5.69 -32.77
N GLY A 35 -1.10 6.71 -33.02
CA GLY A 35 0.11 6.99 -32.28
C GLY A 35 -0.24 7.14 -30.80
N GLY A 36 -0.59 6.03 -30.15
CA GLY A 36 -0.46 5.88 -28.73
C GLY A 36 1.02 6.15 -28.46
N SER A 37 1.31 7.32 -27.93
CA SER A 37 2.58 7.65 -27.32
C SER A 37 2.95 6.49 -26.41
N ARG A 38 3.68 5.50 -26.91
CA ARG A 38 4.53 4.66 -26.08
C ARG A 38 5.39 5.66 -25.37
N SER A 39 5.21 5.75 -24.05
CA SER A 39 6.01 6.66 -23.25
C SER A 39 7.46 6.48 -23.66
N VAL A 40 8.09 7.55 -24.11
CA VAL A 40 9.49 7.63 -24.51
C VAL A 40 10.44 7.19 -23.37
N ILE A 41 9.88 6.90 -22.22
CA ILE A 41 10.53 6.53 -20.96
C ILE A 41 10.84 5.02 -20.88
N ASP A 42 10.20 4.15 -21.68
CA ASP A 42 10.54 2.71 -21.70
C ASP A 42 11.77 2.39 -22.56
N ALA A 43 12.31 3.35 -23.29
CA ALA A 43 13.51 3.15 -24.10
C ALA A 43 14.71 3.79 -23.42
N LYS A 44 15.70 2.95 -23.08
CA LYS A 44 17.10 3.28 -22.86
C LYS A 44 17.61 3.40 -21.43
N PHE A 45 17.40 2.37 -20.61
CA PHE A 45 18.49 1.95 -19.75
C PHE A 45 18.57 0.41 -19.76
N GLU A 46 19.25 -0.15 -20.73
CA GLU A 46 19.63 -1.57 -20.80
C GLU A 46 20.97 -1.74 -20.09
N GLY A 47 20.96 -1.93 -18.78
CA GLY A 47 22.17 -2.16 -17.99
C GLY A 47 21.82 -2.59 -16.58
N ASP A 48 22.79 -3.18 -15.91
CA ASP A 48 22.71 -3.58 -14.50
C ASP A 48 22.74 -2.41 -13.51
N GLY A 49 22.98 -1.21 -14.02
CA GLY A 49 23.02 0.02 -13.24
C GLY A 49 24.37 0.31 -12.57
N ASP A 50 25.40 -0.52 -12.72
CA ASP A 50 26.65 -0.41 -11.95
C ASP A 50 27.36 0.94 -12.05
N ASN A 51 27.20 1.64 -13.17
CA ASN A 51 27.82 2.95 -13.42
C ASN A 51 26.92 4.14 -13.10
N LEU A 52 25.75 3.93 -12.48
CA LEU A 52 24.84 5.01 -12.12
C LEU A 52 25.32 5.76 -10.86
N PRO A 53 24.95 7.04 -10.72
CA PRO A 53 25.13 7.77 -9.47
C PRO A 53 24.49 7.02 -8.29
N ARG A 54 25.15 7.07 -7.14
CA ARG A 54 24.70 6.40 -5.90
C ARG A 54 24.25 7.44 -4.88
N VAL A 55 23.12 7.20 -4.26
CA VAL A 55 22.60 8.04 -3.18
C VAL A 55 22.09 7.15 -2.03
N THR A 56 22.45 7.49 -0.81
CA THR A 56 21.93 6.79 0.36
C THR A 56 20.63 7.46 0.81
N GLN A 57 19.55 6.69 0.98
CA GLN A 57 18.30 7.18 1.56
C GLN A 57 18.25 6.87 3.05
N GLU A 58 18.20 7.94 3.86
CA GLU A 58 17.98 7.80 5.29
C GLU A 58 16.54 7.34 5.55
N MET A 59 16.38 6.26 6.31
CA MET A 59 15.07 5.70 6.65
C MET A 59 14.42 6.46 7.79
N VAL A 60 13.19 6.90 7.57
CA VAL A 60 12.41 7.69 8.52
C VAL A 60 11.21 6.88 9.01
N ALA A 61 10.94 6.94 10.31
CA ALA A 61 9.79 6.27 10.89
C ALA A 61 8.46 6.84 10.36
N PRO A 62 7.49 6.00 9.96
CA PRO A 62 6.14 6.46 9.65
C PRO A 62 5.50 7.23 10.83
N PRO A 63 4.65 8.22 10.56
CA PRO A 63 3.99 8.54 9.29
C PRO A 63 4.81 9.43 8.35
N MET A 64 6.04 9.81 8.72
CA MET A 64 6.87 10.67 7.89
C MET A 64 7.53 9.88 6.76
N LEU A 65 7.87 10.57 5.68
CA LEU A 65 8.60 10.01 4.55
C LEU A 65 10.05 10.54 4.56
N PRO A 66 11.02 9.80 3.96
CA PRO A 66 12.35 10.33 3.72
C PRO A 66 12.30 11.58 2.85
N LYS A 67 13.39 12.34 2.79
CA LYS A 67 13.50 13.47 1.84
C LYS A 67 13.56 12.96 0.42
N PHE A 68 12.80 13.58 -0.48
CA PHE A 68 12.77 13.27 -1.90
C PHE A 68 12.31 14.50 -2.71
N GLU A 69 12.63 14.50 -3.99
CA GLU A 69 12.09 15.45 -4.95
C GLU A 69 10.81 14.87 -5.60
N GLN A 70 9.81 15.70 -5.86
CA GLN A 70 8.58 15.24 -6.53
C GLN A 70 8.80 15.04 -8.04
N VAL A 71 9.79 15.71 -8.60
CA VAL A 71 10.21 15.62 -10.01
C VAL A 71 11.71 15.38 -10.04
N ASP A 72 12.15 14.37 -10.77
CA ASP A 72 13.57 14.07 -10.94
C ASP A 72 13.98 14.20 -12.41
N LYS A 73 14.83 15.20 -12.70
CA LYS A 73 15.35 15.49 -14.04
C LYS A 73 16.74 14.89 -14.29
N ASP A 74 17.41 14.37 -13.24
CA ASP A 74 18.81 13.94 -13.31
C ASP A 74 18.97 12.53 -13.88
N GLY A 75 17.87 11.80 -14.03
CA GLY A 75 17.89 10.44 -14.57
C GLY A 75 18.05 9.35 -13.50
N PRO A 76 18.17 8.06 -13.93
CA PRO A 76 18.25 6.93 -13.03
C PRO A 76 19.48 6.96 -12.13
N LYS A 77 19.33 6.46 -10.90
CA LYS A 77 20.38 6.33 -9.88
C LYS A 77 20.21 5.04 -9.09
N ILE A 78 21.22 4.67 -8.34
CA ILE A 78 21.16 3.62 -7.33
C ILE A 78 20.80 4.28 -6.00
N VAL A 79 19.67 3.89 -5.42
CA VAL A 79 19.23 4.32 -4.09
C VAL A 79 19.60 3.23 -3.10
N GLU A 80 20.56 3.52 -2.24
CA GLU A 80 21.03 2.61 -1.21
C GLU A 80 20.15 2.71 0.03
N VAL A 81 19.62 1.57 0.46
CA VAL A 81 18.70 1.45 1.61
C VAL A 81 19.23 0.39 2.56
N THR A 82 19.19 0.66 3.85
CA THR A 82 19.51 -0.35 4.86
C THR A 82 18.30 -0.59 5.76
N PHE A 83 17.88 -1.86 5.84
CA PHE A 83 16.91 -2.32 6.83
C PHE A 83 17.58 -3.21 7.86
N VAL A 84 17.29 -2.92 9.14
CA VAL A 84 17.68 -3.75 10.27
C VAL A 84 16.43 -4.40 10.84
N VAL A 85 16.39 -5.72 10.81
CA VAL A 85 15.29 -6.48 11.43
C VAL A 85 15.37 -6.38 12.94
N GLN A 86 14.25 -6.10 13.59
CA GLN A 86 14.14 -6.13 15.03
C GLN A 86 12.92 -6.95 15.46
N GLU A 87 13.16 -7.96 16.28
CA GLU A 87 12.14 -8.70 17.00
C GLU A 87 11.99 -8.08 18.38
N LYS A 88 10.84 -7.50 18.70
CA LYS A 88 10.65 -6.76 19.94
C LYS A 88 9.23 -6.79 20.47
N LYS A 89 9.07 -6.69 21.77
CA LYS A 89 7.75 -6.54 22.37
C LYS A 89 7.21 -5.15 22.12
N MET A 90 5.97 -5.05 21.61
CA MET A 90 5.25 -3.80 21.33
C MET A 90 3.85 -3.86 21.93
N GLU A 91 3.42 -2.76 22.55
CA GLU A 91 2.03 -2.56 22.92
C GLU A 91 1.24 -2.11 21.69
N VAL A 92 0.16 -2.83 21.38
CA VAL A 92 -0.70 -2.56 20.21
C VAL A 92 -2.02 -1.88 20.62
N ALA A 93 -2.44 -2.09 21.85
CA ALA A 93 -3.55 -1.39 22.53
C ALA A 93 -3.29 -1.41 24.03
N PRO A 94 -3.96 -0.59 24.85
CA PRO A 94 -3.75 -0.58 26.30
C PRO A 94 -3.89 -1.96 26.92
N GLY A 95 -2.77 -2.48 27.46
CA GLY A 95 -2.68 -3.82 28.05
C GLY A 95 -2.51 -4.99 27.07
N ASP A 96 -2.60 -4.76 25.77
CA ASP A 96 -2.42 -5.75 24.71
C ASP A 96 -1.04 -5.58 24.05
N SER A 97 -0.21 -6.61 24.10
CA SER A 97 1.14 -6.59 23.52
C SER A 97 1.36 -7.77 22.59
N ILE A 98 2.22 -7.56 21.59
CA ILE A 98 2.70 -8.58 20.65
C ILE A 98 4.23 -8.60 20.69
N TRP A 99 4.82 -9.74 20.35
CA TRP A 99 6.20 -9.78 19.91
C TRP A 99 6.25 -9.46 18.44
N ALA A 100 6.49 -8.18 18.12
CA ALA A 100 6.46 -7.67 16.75
C ALA A 100 7.75 -8.02 16.01
N PHE A 101 7.61 -8.31 14.71
CA PHE A 101 8.71 -8.37 13.75
C PHE A 101 8.68 -7.10 12.92
N THR A 102 9.81 -6.43 12.82
CA THR A 102 9.82 -5.07 12.26
C THR A 102 11.00 -4.85 11.33
N PHE A 103 10.84 -3.99 10.34
CA PHE A 103 11.93 -3.34 9.64
C PHE A 103 12.23 -2.01 10.33
N ASN A 104 13.46 -1.81 10.80
CA ASN A 104 13.92 -0.61 11.53
C ASN A 104 13.09 -0.27 12.78
N GLY A 105 12.47 -1.28 13.41
CA GLY A 105 11.82 -1.14 14.72
C GLY A 105 10.46 -0.46 14.71
N THR A 106 9.84 -0.24 13.56
CA THR A 106 8.50 0.39 13.42
C THR A 106 7.52 -0.53 12.71
N VAL A 107 6.23 -0.32 12.98
CA VAL A 107 5.10 -0.91 12.23
C VAL A 107 4.21 0.24 11.77
N PRO A 108 4.03 0.42 10.46
CA PRO A 108 4.74 -0.28 9.38
C PRO A 108 6.23 0.04 9.37
N GLY A 109 7.01 -0.72 8.60
CA GLY A 109 8.39 -0.38 8.27
C GLY A 109 8.48 0.94 7.50
N PRO A 110 9.67 1.59 7.46
CA PRO A 110 9.86 2.87 6.79
C PRO A 110 9.50 2.84 5.31
N MET A 111 8.94 3.93 4.79
CA MET A 111 8.70 4.06 3.36
C MET A 111 10.02 4.29 2.61
N ILE A 112 10.19 3.56 1.51
CA ILE A 112 11.22 3.84 0.51
C ILE A 112 10.60 4.75 -0.56
N VAL A 113 11.30 5.81 -0.97
CA VAL A 113 10.82 6.70 -2.05
C VAL A 113 11.88 6.79 -3.13
N VAL A 114 11.51 6.42 -4.34
CA VAL A 114 12.40 6.42 -5.52
C VAL A 114 11.65 6.93 -6.74
N HIS A 115 12.35 7.15 -7.85
CA HIS A 115 11.73 7.45 -9.13
C HIS A 115 11.75 6.26 -10.08
N GLN A 116 10.86 6.28 -11.05
CA GLN A 116 10.80 5.25 -12.09
C GLN A 116 12.17 5.05 -12.74
N ASN A 117 12.57 3.79 -12.89
CA ASN A 117 13.84 3.33 -13.41
C ASN A 117 15.06 3.55 -12.48
N ASP A 118 14.90 4.05 -11.27
CA ASP A 118 15.94 3.92 -10.25
C ASP A 118 16.17 2.46 -9.89
N PHE A 119 17.38 2.17 -9.43
CA PHE A 119 17.70 0.90 -8.80
C PHE A 119 17.66 1.07 -7.28
N ILE A 120 17.03 0.14 -6.61
CA ILE A 120 17.08 0.02 -5.15
C ILE A 120 18.14 -1.02 -4.81
N GLU A 121 19.17 -0.61 -4.08
CA GLU A 121 20.16 -1.52 -3.51
C GLU A 121 19.88 -1.63 -2.01
N LEU A 122 19.21 -2.71 -1.64
CA LEU A 122 18.80 -2.95 -0.25
C LEU A 122 19.79 -3.85 0.46
N THR A 123 20.29 -3.38 1.61
CA THR A 123 20.98 -4.21 2.61
C THR A 123 20.00 -4.58 3.72
N LEU A 124 19.66 -5.86 3.82
CA LEU A 124 18.86 -6.42 4.92
C LEU A 124 19.79 -7.05 5.95
N LYS A 125 19.69 -6.59 7.19
CA LYS A 125 20.49 -7.08 8.32
C LYS A 125 19.57 -7.77 9.32
N ASN A 126 19.88 -9.02 9.67
CA ASN A 126 19.22 -9.77 10.75
C ASN A 126 20.20 -9.95 11.91
N PRO A 127 20.14 -9.13 12.97
CA PRO A 127 21.06 -9.23 14.10
C PRO A 127 21.06 -10.61 14.78
N ALA A 128 22.19 -11.00 15.35
CA ALA A 128 22.32 -12.28 16.05
C ALA A 128 21.45 -12.41 17.31
N THR A 129 20.89 -11.31 17.79
CA THR A 129 19.94 -11.28 18.90
C THR A 129 18.51 -11.68 18.51
N ASN A 130 18.20 -11.70 17.22
CA ASN A 130 16.93 -12.18 16.71
C ASN A 130 16.87 -13.71 16.73
N THR A 131 15.66 -14.26 16.60
CA THR A 131 15.43 -15.70 16.73
C THR A 131 14.93 -16.37 15.44
N GLN A 132 14.40 -15.56 14.51
CA GLN A 132 13.77 -16.03 13.28
C GLN A 132 14.61 -15.72 12.05
N THR A 133 14.40 -16.51 11.01
CA THR A 133 14.86 -16.22 9.65
C THR A 133 13.92 -15.21 9.02
N HIS A 134 14.48 -14.20 8.36
CA HIS A 134 13.72 -13.15 7.71
C HIS A 134 14.19 -12.94 6.27
N ASN A 135 13.33 -12.34 5.45
CA ASN A 135 13.64 -11.90 4.10
C ASN A 135 12.78 -10.68 3.75
N ILE A 136 12.77 -10.28 2.50
CA ILE A 136 11.86 -9.24 2.02
C ILE A 136 11.40 -9.51 0.60
N ASP A 137 10.09 -9.46 0.41
CA ASP A 137 9.38 -9.49 -0.86
C ASP A 137 8.92 -8.07 -1.20
N PHE A 138 9.30 -7.56 -2.37
CA PHE A 138 8.86 -6.26 -2.90
C PHE A 138 7.85 -6.45 -4.01
N HIS A 139 6.61 -6.02 -3.83
CA HIS A 139 5.61 -5.97 -4.90
C HIS A 139 6.00 -5.00 -6.04
N ALA A 140 6.97 -4.12 -5.80
CA ALA A 140 7.52 -3.20 -6.81
C ALA A 140 8.56 -3.85 -7.72
N SER A 141 9.13 -4.98 -7.33
CA SER A 141 10.17 -5.66 -8.08
C SER A 141 9.60 -6.51 -9.22
N THR A 142 10.45 -6.84 -10.20
CA THR A 142 10.12 -7.78 -11.26
C THR A 142 11.03 -8.99 -11.13
N GLY A 143 10.49 -10.11 -10.74
CA GLY A 143 11.19 -11.36 -10.52
C GLY A 143 10.40 -12.31 -9.63
N ALA A 144 10.69 -13.60 -9.70
CA ALA A 144 10.02 -14.58 -8.86
C ALA A 144 10.22 -14.25 -7.37
N MET A 145 9.17 -14.42 -6.57
CA MET A 145 9.15 -14.16 -5.13
C MET A 145 9.56 -12.74 -4.72
N GLY A 146 9.49 -11.75 -5.64
CA GLY A 146 9.74 -10.34 -5.34
C GLY A 146 11.08 -10.00 -4.68
N GLY A 147 12.08 -10.90 -4.76
CA GLY A 147 13.35 -10.82 -4.06
C GLY A 147 13.43 -11.68 -2.80
N GLY A 148 12.34 -12.33 -2.39
CA GLY A 148 12.28 -13.13 -1.16
C GLY A 148 13.31 -14.27 -1.11
N ASP A 149 13.52 -14.98 -2.23
CA ASP A 149 14.46 -16.12 -2.29
C ASP A 149 15.93 -15.69 -2.18
N ILE A 150 16.26 -14.49 -2.66
CA ILE A 150 17.65 -13.98 -2.69
C ILE A 150 17.97 -13.10 -1.47
N SER A 151 16.99 -12.85 -0.61
CA SER A 151 17.14 -11.98 0.56
C SER A 151 16.99 -12.70 1.91
N LEU A 152 16.96 -14.04 1.90
CA LEU A 152 16.81 -14.82 3.13
C LEU A 152 18.04 -14.71 4.03
N VAL A 153 17.84 -14.28 5.27
CA VAL A 153 18.91 -14.08 6.27
C VAL A 153 18.53 -14.71 7.60
N ASN A 154 19.42 -15.58 8.10
CA ASN A 154 19.34 -16.11 9.45
C ASN A 154 19.84 -15.10 10.47
N PRO A 155 19.57 -15.28 11.78
CA PRO A 155 20.17 -14.46 12.82
C PRO A 155 21.70 -14.38 12.68
N GLY A 156 22.25 -13.16 12.76
CA GLY A 156 23.66 -12.87 12.56
C GLY A 156 24.10 -12.70 11.10
N GLN A 157 23.19 -12.72 10.14
CA GLN A 157 23.46 -12.59 8.72
C GLN A 157 22.96 -11.27 8.14
N GLN A 158 23.53 -10.87 7.04
CA GLN A 158 23.05 -9.80 6.18
C GLN A 158 23.18 -10.19 4.71
N VAL A 159 22.38 -9.58 3.86
CA VAL A 159 22.42 -9.68 2.41
C VAL A 159 22.21 -8.32 1.78
N THR A 160 22.83 -8.09 0.63
CA THR A 160 22.55 -6.94 -0.21
C THR A 160 22.11 -7.42 -1.58
N PHE A 161 20.98 -6.91 -2.07
CA PHE A 161 20.52 -7.20 -3.41
C PHE A 161 19.96 -5.94 -4.07
N ARG A 162 19.86 -5.98 -5.39
CA ARG A 162 19.43 -4.84 -6.18
C ARG A 162 18.28 -5.23 -7.11
N PHE A 163 17.31 -4.33 -7.26
CA PHE A 163 16.26 -4.45 -8.26
C PHE A 163 15.93 -3.07 -8.87
N LYS A 164 15.38 -3.08 -10.08
CA LYS A 164 14.98 -1.86 -10.79
C LYS A 164 13.50 -1.56 -10.55
N ALA A 165 13.17 -0.34 -10.14
CA ALA A 165 11.79 0.15 -9.97
C ALA A 165 11.20 0.57 -11.33
N THR A 166 10.64 -0.37 -12.07
CA THR A 166 10.20 -0.13 -13.47
C THR A 166 8.84 0.52 -13.58
N LYS A 167 7.97 0.38 -12.58
CA LYS A 167 6.57 0.83 -12.63
C LYS A 167 6.31 1.89 -11.58
N PRO A 168 5.80 3.09 -11.96
CA PRO A 168 5.43 4.10 -10.98
C PRO A 168 4.18 3.68 -10.21
N GLY A 169 4.19 3.97 -8.91
CA GLY A 169 3.11 3.63 -7.99
C GLY A 169 3.57 3.47 -6.56
N VAL A 170 2.64 3.13 -5.69
CA VAL A 170 2.92 2.70 -4.32
C VAL A 170 2.69 1.20 -4.23
N PHE A 171 3.62 0.49 -3.62
CA PHE A 171 3.61 -0.96 -3.53
C PHE A 171 3.96 -1.39 -2.11
N VAL A 172 3.35 -2.48 -1.66
CA VAL A 172 3.71 -3.12 -0.39
C VAL A 172 5.06 -3.82 -0.53
N TYR A 173 5.80 -3.88 0.55
CA TYR A 173 6.84 -4.87 0.80
C TYR A 173 6.55 -5.58 2.12
N HIS A 174 6.96 -6.82 2.25
CA HIS A 174 6.78 -7.58 3.49
C HIS A 174 7.77 -8.74 3.62
N CYS A 175 7.89 -9.30 4.82
CA CYS A 175 8.63 -10.53 5.01
C CYS A 175 7.82 -11.72 4.51
N ALA A 176 8.48 -12.64 3.78
CA ALA A 176 7.86 -13.82 3.19
C ALA A 176 8.81 -15.05 3.28
N PRO A 177 9.15 -15.52 4.49
CA PRO A 177 10.19 -16.57 4.67
C PRO A 177 9.75 -17.97 4.21
N GLY A 178 8.50 -18.11 3.78
CA GLY A 178 7.95 -19.33 3.19
C GLY A 178 6.83 -19.97 4.01
N GLY A 179 5.93 -20.68 3.31
CA GLY A 179 4.84 -21.46 3.89
C GLY A 179 3.94 -20.69 4.86
N GLU A 180 3.58 -21.35 5.96
CA GLU A 180 2.70 -20.78 7.00
C GLU A 180 3.34 -19.61 7.77
N MET A 181 4.65 -19.40 7.64
CA MET A 181 5.35 -18.31 8.30
C MET A 181 5.08 -16.95 7.64
N VAL A 182 4.72 -16.92 6.34
CA VAL A 182 4.42 -15.68 5.63
C VAL A 182 3.32 -14.86 6.32
N PRO A 183 2.09 -15.39 6.50
CA PRO A 183 1.05 -14.64 7.19
C PRO A 183 1.42 -14.31 8.65
N ILE A 184 2.12 -15.20 9.37
CA ILE A 184 2.54 -14.94 10.75
C ILE A 184 3.47 -13.72 10.81
N HIS A 185 4.47 -13.61 9.94
CA HIS A 185 5.40 -12.48 9.90
C HIS A 185 4.69 -11.17 9.52
N VAL A 186 3.81 -11.22 8.52
CA VAL A 186 3.03 -10.05 8.08
C VAL A 186 2.14 -9.51 9.20
N VAL A 187 1.34 -10.38 9.84
CA VAL A 187 0.45 -9.94 10.92
C VAL A 187 1.19 -9.64 12.23
N SER A 188 2.47 -10.02 12.34
CA SER A 188 3.36 -9.58 13.43
C SER A 188 3.93 -8.18 13.19
N GLY A 189 3.59 -7.53 12.07
CA GLY A 189 3.98 -6.14 11.78
C GLY A 189 5.06 -5.99 10.71
N MET A 190 5.54 -7.08 10.11
CA MET A 190 6.70 -7.05 9.20
C MET A 190 6.30 -6.72 7.76
N ASN A 191 5.81 -5.52 7.55
CA ASN A 191 5.42 -4.97 6.27
C ASN A 191 5.65 -3.46 6.22
N GLY A 192 5.62 -2.90 5.01
CA GLY A 192 5.74 -1.47 4.75
C GLY A 192 5.42 -1.17 3.29
N ALA A 193 5.83 -0.01 2.79
CA ALA A 193 5.60 0.36 1.40
C ALA A 193 6.79 1.05 0.74
N ILE A 194 6.84 0.96 -0.59
CA ILE A 194 7.73 1.70 -1.45
C ILE A 194 6.91 2.56 -2.41
N MET A 195 7.26 3.84 -2.52
CA MET A 195 6.68 4.76 -3.49
C MET A 195 7.66 4.98 -4.64
N VAL A 196 7.24 4.64 -5.84
CA VAL A 196 7.97 4.88 -7.09
C VAL A 196 7.27 6.02 -7.82
N LEU A 197 7.85 7.20 -7.80
CA LEU A 197 7.31 8.38 -8.48
C LEU A 197 7.60 8.33 -9.98
N PRO A 198 6.67 8.80 -10.85
CA PRO A 198 7.03 9.17 -12.22
C PRO A 198 8.12 10.25 -12.18
N ARG A 199 9.10 10.21 -13.09
CA ARG A 199 10.17 11.22 -13.07
C ARG A 199 9.68 12.64 -13.32
N GLU A 200 8.66 12.79 -14.14
CA GLU A 200 7.98 14.06 -14.39
C GLU A 200 7.01 14.50 -13.27
N GLY A 201 6.90 13.72 -12.19
CA GLY A 201 5.96 13.96 -11.10
C GLY A 201 4.57 13.40 -11.35
N LEU A 202 3.68 13.62 -10.39
CA LEU A 202 2.29 13.16 -10.47
C LEU A 202 1.48 14.00 -11.47
N LYS A 203 0.41 13.42 -11.99
CA LYS A 203 -0.54 14.08 -12.90
C LYS A 203 -1.96 13.94 -12.39
N ASP A 204 -2.76 14.98 -12.63
CA ASP A 204 -4.20 14.98 -12.35
C ASP A 204 -4.97 14.13 -13.40
N GLU A 205 -6.29 14.12 -13.29
CA GLU A 205 -7.20 13.39 -14.18
C GLU A 205 -7.19 13.92 -15.63
N ASN A 206 -6.66 15.11 -15.85
CA ASN A 206 -6.52 15.73 -17.17
C ASN A 206 -5.10 15.58 -17.75
N GLY A 207 -4.18 14.98 -16.98
CA GLY A 207 -2.78 14.82 -17.35
C GLY A 207 -1.91 16.02 -17.04
N ASN A 208 -2.41 17.03 -16.33
CA ASN A 208 -1.61 18.17 -15.92
C ASN A 208 -0.72 17.82 -14.71
N PRO A 209 0.49 18.37 -14.61
CA PRO A 209 1.34 18.19 -13.45
C PRO A 209 0.66 18.65 -12.15
N VAL A 210 0.78 17.85 -11.12
CA VAL A 210 0.27 18.17 -9.79
C VAL A 210 1.34 17.92 -8.73
N THR A 211 1.43 18.84 -7.78
CA THR A 211 2.34 18.77 -6.63
C THR A 211 1.55 18.77 -5.32
N PHE A 212 2.18 18.33 -4.25
CA PHE A 212 1.63 18.35 -2.90
C PHE A 212 2.58 19.08 -1.94
N ASP A 213 2.03 19.64 -0.86
CA ASP A 213 2.77 20.39 0.14
C ASP A 213 3.29 19.46 1.26
N LYS A 214 2.55 18.39 1.54
CA LYS A 214 2.88 17.38 2.55
C LYS A 214 2.53 15.99 2.07
N ALA A 215 3.22 14.99 2.60
CA ALA A 215 2.90 13.58 2.41
C ALA A 215 2.97 12.83 3.73
N TYR A 216 2.05 11.88 3.93
CA TYR A 216 2.01 11.02 5.11
C TYR A 216 1.77 9.57 4.70
N TYR A 217 2.46 8.66 5.38
CA TYR A 217 2.26 7.22 5.22
C TYR A 217 1.47 6.65 6.40
N ILE A 218 0.26 6.16 6.10
CA ILE A 218 -0.67 5.59 7.07
C ILE A 218 -0.97 4.15 6.65
N ALA A 219 -0.35 3.18 7.29
CA ALA A 219 -0.63 1.77 7.04
C ALA A 219 -1.60 1.22 8.07
N GLU A 220 -2.55 0.42 7.60
CA GLU A 220 -3.41 -0.37 8.47
C GLU A 220 -2.72 -1.71 8.77
N GLN A 221 -2.71 -2.08 10.03
CA GLN A 221 -2.18 -3.34 10.54
C GLN A 221 -3.26 -4.09 11.29
N ASP A 222 -3.48 -5.34 10.91
CA ASP A 222 -4.33 -6.27 11.63
C ASP A 222 -3.48 -7.22 12.48
N TYR A 223 -3.86 -7.35 13.75
CA TYR A 223 -3.21 -8.26 14.69
C TYR A 223 -4.13 -9.38 15.13
N TYR A 224 -3.54 -10.53 15.45
CA TYR A 224 -4.24 -11.75 15.88
C TYR A 224 -3.62 -12.23 17.18
N LEU A 225 -3.90 -11.50 18.26
CA LEU A 225 -3.35 -11.80 19.58
C LEU A 225 -3.99 -13.08 20.13
N PRO A 226 -3.19 -14.01 20.67
CA PRO A 226 -3.73 -15.20 21.30
C PRO A 226 -4.51 -14.83 22.55
N LYS A 227 -5.69 -15.44 22.72
CA LYS A 227 -6.56 -15.25 23.87
C LYS A 227 -6.46 -16.45 24.80
N ASP A 228 -6.64 -16.21 26.11
CA ASP A 228 -6.81 -17.27 27.10
C ASP A 228 -8.29 -17.74 27.14
N LYS A 229 -8.59 -18.68 28.06
CA LYS A 229 -9.94 -19.20 28.27
C LYS A 229 -10.96 -18.14 28.70
N ASP A 230 -10.51 -17.05 29.26
CA ASP A 230 -11.34 -15.94 29.73
C ASP A 230 -11.42 -14.80 28.66
N SER A 231 -10.99 -15.09 27.43
CA SER A 231 -10.94 -14.16 26.28
C SER A 231 -10.03 -12.95 26.48
N LYS A 232 -9.13 -12.98 27.46
CA LYS A 232 -8.11 -11.96 27.67
C LYS A 232 -6.89 -12.26 26.80
N THR A 233 -6.18 -11.22 26.38
CA THR A 233 -4.92 -11.39 25.65
C THR A 233 -3.90 -12.07 26.54
N LYS A 234 -3.28 -13.15 26.02
CA LYS A 234 -2.23 -13.86 26.73
C LYS A 234 -1.00 -12.99 26.86
N ASN A 235 -0.40 -12.98 28.05
CA ASN A 235 0.93 -12.41 28.20
C ASN A 235 1.96 -13.32 27.52
N ILE A 236 2.64 -12.78 26.50
CA ILE A 236 3.63 -13.49 25.70
C ILE A 236 5.02 -13.05 26.15
N SER A 237 5.86 -14.01 26.49
CA SER A 237 7.19 -13.77 27.02
C SER A 237 8.29 -13.85 25.97
N THR A 238 8.07 -14.64 24.92
CA THR A 238 9.10 -14.92 23.90
C THR A 238 8.56 -14.78 22.47
N PRO A 239 9.42 -14.53 21.47
CA PRO A 239 9.03 -14.56 20.06
C PRO A 239 8.39 -15.89 19.66
N GLN A 240 8.91 -17.02 20.17
CA GLN A 240 8.42 -18.35 19.85
C GLN A 240 6.98 -18.59 20.34
N GLU A 241 6.66 -18.15 21.56
CA GLU A 241 5.29 -18.19 22.08
C GLU A 241 4.34 -17.33 21.22
N SER A 242 4.84 -16.15 20.78
CA SER A 242 4.08 -15.26 19.90
C SER A 242 3.73 -15.95 18.57
N ILE A 243 4.72 -16.56 17.91
CA ILE A 243 4.54 -17.28 16.66
C ILE A 243 3.49 -18.39 16.81
N GLN A 244 3.62 -19.23 17.85
CA GLN A 244 2.69 -20.33 18.09
C GLN A 244 1.26 -19.83 18.35
N GLY A 245 1.14 -18.80 19.18
CA GLY A 245 -0.15 -18.20 19.52
C GLY A 245 -0.82 -17.52 18.32
N ILE A 246 -0.07 -16.72 17.55
CA ILE A 246 -0.55 -16.09 16.34
C ILE A 246 -0.94 -17.15 15.30
N GLY A 247 -0.11 -18.17 15.06
CA GLY A 247 -0.39 -19.26 14.13
C GLY A 247 -1.68 -20.01 14.40
N GLN A 248 -2.13 -20.04 15.66
CA GLN A 248 -3.45 -20.55 16.03
C GLN A 248 -4.55 -19.52 15.80
N SER A 249 -4.30 -18.27 16.17
CA SER A 249 -5.28 -17.18 16.15
C SER A 249 -5.66 -16.75 14.73
N ILE A 250 -4.71 -16.72 13.79
CA ILE A 250 -4.97 -16.33 12.39
C ILE A 250 -5.97 -17.25 11.69
N LYS A 251 -6.07 -18.53 12.12
CA LYS A 251 -7.02 -19.50 11.56
C LYS A 251 -8.48 -19.12 11.80
N THR A 252 -8.74 -18.23 12.74
CA THR A 252 -10.08 -17.70 12.99
C THR A 252 -10.51 -16.70 11.92
N LEU A 253 -9.58 -16.10 11.16
CA LEU A 253 -9.77 -15.00 10.23
C LEU A 253 -10.39 -13.74 10.88
N LYS A 254 -10.36 -13.68 12.22
CA LYS A 254 -10.90 -12.57 13.00
C LYS A 254 -9.75 -11.87 13.73
N PRO A 255 -9.32 -10.70 13.27
CA PRO A 255 -8.30 -9.93 13.98
C PRO A 255 -8.81 -9.50 15.36
N THR A 256 -7.89 -9.37 16.30
CA THR A 256 -8.19 -8.87 17.64
C THR A 256 -8.05 -7.35 17.71
N ASN A 257 -7.17 -6.78 16.90
CA ASN A 257 -6.90 -5.36 16.79
C ASN A 257 -6.67 -5.00 15.33
N ILE A 258 -7.17 -3.86 14.92
CA ILE A 258 -6.92 -3.26 13.60
C ILE A 258 -6.56 -1.81 13.87
N VAL A 259 -5.33 -1.44 13.57
CA VAL A 259 -4.77 -0.15 13.99
C VAL A 259 -4.04 0.54 12.86
N PHE A 260 -3.88 1.85 12.98
CA PHE A 260 -2.98 2.59 12.10
C PHE A 260 -1.60 2.74 12.73
N ASN A 261 -0.56 2.57 11.93
CA ASN A 261 0.84 2.72 12.31
C ASN A 261 1.21 2.00 13.61
N GLY A 262 0.78 0.73 13.70
CA GLY A 262 1.27 -0.26 14.64
C GLY A 262 0.60 -0.29 16.01
N SER A 263 -0.14 0.74 16.42
CA SER A 263 -0.85 0.71 17.70
C SER A 263 -2.06 1.63 17.75
N GLN A 264 -3.00 1.29 18.62
CA GLN A 264 -4.17 2.12 18.90
C GLN A 264 -3.70 3.51 19.39
N GLY A 265 -4.20 4.56 18.77
CA GLY A 265 -3.86 5.92 19.14
C GLY A 265 -2.52 6.44 18.61
N ALA A 266 -1.77 5.67 17.82
CA ALA A 266 -0.48 6.08 17.27
C ALA A 266 -0.51 7.44 16.55
N LEU A 267 -1.64 7.77 15.90
CA LEU A 267 -1.84 9.01 15.14
C LEU A 267 -2.95 9.89 15.73
N LEU A 268 -3.15 9.84 17.05
CA LEU A 268 -4.16 10.64 17.75
C LEU A 268 -3.54 11.67 18.71
N GLY A 269 -4.33 12.66 19.08
CA GLY A 269 -3.98 13.63 20.13
C GLY A 269 -2.73 14.45 19.83
N LYS A 270 -1.65 14.24 20.59
CA LYS A 270 -0.35 14.91 20.38
C LYS A 270 0.39 14.41 19.13
N ASN A 271 0.09 13.19 18.72
CA ASN A 271 0.70 12.54 17.54
C ASN A 271 -0.14 12.74 16.27
N ALA A 272 -1.21 13.54 16.33
CA ALA A 272 -2.04 13.84 15.17
C ALA A 272 -1.20 14.46 14.06
N LEU A 273 -1.51 14.11 12.81
CA LEU A 273 -0.95 14.72 11.62
C LEU A 273 -1.35 16.20 11.53
N THR A 274 -0.64 16.99 10.78
CA THR A 274 -0.90 18.45 10.68
C THR A 274 -0.95 18.94 9.24
N ALA A 275 -1.86 19.89 8.98
CA ALA A 275 -1.92 20.62 7.73
C ALA A 275 -2.38 22.08 7.98
N ASN A 276 -2.31 22.89 6.95
CA ASN A 276 -2.93 24.22 6.94
C ASN A 276 -4.05 24.24 5.89
N VAL A 277 -5.00 25.15 6.06
CA VAL A 277 -5.97 25.46 4.99
C VAL A 277 -5.21 25.88 3.74
N GLY A 278 -5.51 25.23 2.63
CA GLY A 278 -4.84 25.40 1.35
C GLY A 278 -3.81 24.30 1.03
N ASP A 279 -3.23 23.63 2.03
CA ASP A 279 -2.26 22.56 1.80
C ASP A 279 -2.92 21.40 1.00
N LYS A 280 -2.24 20.95 -0.04
CA LYS A 280 -2.49 19.69 -0.72
C LYS A 280 -1.67 18.61 -0.02
N VAL A 281 -2.35 17.64 0.55
CA VAL A 281 -1.70 16.56 1.30
C VAL A 281 -1.87 15.24 0.55
N LEU A 282 -0.75 14.56 0.29
CA LEU A 282 -0.73 13.20 -0.24
C LEU A 282 -0.79 12.22 0.94
N LEU A 283 -1.90 11.48 1.06
CA LEU A 283 -2.07 10.41 2.01
C LEU A 283 -1.79 9.09 1.29
N ILE A 284 -0.77 8.38 1.75
CA ILE A 284 -0.36 7.09 1.21
C ILE A 284 -0.84 6.04 2.19
N THR A 285 -1.57 5.05 1.70
CA THR A 285 -2.17 4.00 2.53
C THR A 285 -1.78 2.62 2.02
N SER A 286 -1.58 1.67 2.92
CA SER A 286 -1.33 0.27 2.58
C SER A 286 -1.97 -0.67 3.58
N GLN A 287 -2.27 -1.89 3.10
CA GLN A 287 -2.68 -3.01 3.93
C GLN A 287 -2.10 -4.30 3.35
N ALA A 288 -1.28 -4.98 4.13
CA ALA A 288 -0.51 -6.11 3.64
C ALA A 288 -1.28 -7.45 3.64
N ASN A 289 -2.35 -7.59 4.45
CA ASN A 289 -3.03 -8.86 4.69
C ASN A 289 -4.53 -8.87 4.35
N ARG A 290 -5.27 -7.79 4.66
CA ARG A 290 -6.73 -7.72 4.53
C ARG A 290 -7.17 -6.62 3.57
N ASP A 291 -8.39 -6.75 3.04
CA ASP A 291 -9.07 -5.64 2.40
C ASP A 291 -9.45 -4.58 3.44
N THR A 292 -9.32 -3.32 3.05
CA THR A 292 -9.70 -2.18 3.88
C THR A 292 -10.34 -1.08 3.05
N ARG A 293 -10.97 -0.12 3.70
CA ARG A 293 -11.61 1.01 3.05
C ARG A 293 -11.45 2.26 3.90
N PHE A 294 -10.79 3.25 3.33
CA PHE A 294 -10.46 4.49 4.00
C PHE A 294 -11.44 5.61 3.66
N HIS A 295 -11.67 6.48 4.64
CA HIS A 295 -12.47 7.68 4.50
C HIS A 295 -11.83 8.83 5.26
N LEU A 296 -11.89 10.04 4.69
CA LEU A 296 -11.53 11.28 5.36
C LEU A 296 -12.81 12.02 5.75
N ILE A 297 -13.18 12.00 7.03
CA ILE A 297 -14.36 12.72 7.51
C ILE A 297 -14.13 14.23 7.36
N GLY A 298 -14.94 14.84 6.51
CA GLY A 298 -14.87 16.27 6.20
C GLY A 298 -14.22 16.59 4.86
N GLY A 299 -13.88 15.58 4.04
CA GLY A 299 -13.33 15.77 2.70
C GLY A 299 -13.58 14.62 1.76
N HIS A 300 -13.60 14.94 0.47
CA HIS A 300 -13.59 13.98 -0.63
C HIS A 300 -12.20 13.98 -1.24
N ALA A 301 -11.69 12.80 -1.60
CA ALA A 301 -10.39 12.71 -2.27
C ALA A 301 -10.42 13.52 -3.57
N ASP A 302 -9.68 14.63 -3.65
CA ASP A 302 -9.56 15.39 -4.90
C ASP A 302 -9.01 14.50 -6.02
N LEU A 303 -7.98 13.70 -5.69
CA LEU A 303 -7.40 12.69 -6.58
C LEU A 303 -7.17 11.40 -5.82
N TYR A 304 -7.56 10.28 -6.43
CA TYR A 304 -7.33 8.93 -5.90
C TYR A 304 -6.71 8.02 -6.96
N TRP A 305 -5.55 7.45 -6.66
CA TRP A 305 -4.87 6.45 -7.50
C TRP A 305 -5.12 5.05 -6.95
N PRO A 306 -6.10 4.30 -7.54
CA PRO A 306 -6.39 2.93 -7.12
C PRO A 306 -5.19 2.01 -7.26
N GLY A 307 -4.95 1.18 -6.24
CA GLY A 307 -3.78 0.31 -6.21
C GLY A 307 -2.45 1.07 -6.23
N GLY A 308 -2.46 2.37 -5.91
CA GLY A 308 -1.29 3.24 -5.93
C GLY A 308 -0.67 3.47 -7.31
N LYS A 309 -1.38 3.21 -8.41
CA LYS A 309 -0.81 3.23 -9.77
C LYS A 309 -0.77 4.62 -10.38
N PHE A 310 0.37 5.32 -10.26
CA PHE A 310 0.54 6.69 -10.74
C PHE A 310 0.56 6.87 -12.27
N ASN A 311 0.75 5.80 -13.03
CA ASN A 311 0.62 5.82 -14.48
C ASN A 311 -0.82 5.67 -14.99
N ASN A 312 -1.77 5.44 -14.08
CA ASN A 312 -3.19 5.45 -14.39
C ASN A 312 -3.77 6.83 -14.10
N ARG A 313 -4.82 7.18 -14.84
CA ARG A 313 -5.61 8.37 -14.56
C ARG A 313 -6.25 8.23 -13.16
N PRO A 314 -6.08 9.20 -12.24
CA PRO A 314 -6.73 9.15 -10.95
C PRO A 314 -8.26 9.32 -11.07
N TYR A 315 -9.00 8.77 -10.11
CA TYR A 315 -10.40 9.12 -9.88
C TYR A 315 -10.48 10.42 -9.08
N THR A 316 -11.61 11.12 -9.18
CA THR A 316 -11.83 12.38 -8.48
C THR A 316 -13.03 12.28 -7.53
N ASP A 317 -13.02 13.11 -6.51
CA ASP A 317 -14.15 13.39 -5.62
C ASP A 317 -14.73 12.17 -4.88
N LEU A 318 -13.88 11.17 -4.59
CA LEU A 318 -14.32 9.98 -3.86
C LEU A 318 -14.44 10.24 -2.36
N GLU A 319 -15.56 9.84 -1.79
CA GLU A 319 -15.77 9.89 -0.34
C GLU A 319 -15.03 8.78 0.40
N THR A 320 -15.06 7.56 -0.15
CA THR A 320 -14.44 6.38 0.45
C THR A 320 -13.74 5.58 -0.65
N TRP A 321 -12.59 5.01 -0.36
CA TRP A 321 -11.83 4.22 -1.32
C TRP A 321 -11.36 2.89 -0.71
N ALA A 322 -11.46 1.85 -1.52
CA ALA A 322 -11.04 0.50 -1.14
C ALA A 322 -9.55 0.29 -1.44
N VAL A 323 -8.86 -0.39 -0.54
CA VAL A 323 -7.51 -0.89 -0.73
C VAL A 323 -7.57 -2.41 -0.58
N PRO A 324 -7.40 -3.15 -1.69
CA PRO A 324 -7.35 -4.61 -1.64
C PRO A 324 -6.18 -5.11 -0.80
N ALA A 325 -6.33 -6.30 -0.24
CA ALA A 325 -5.27 -6.98 0.50
C ALA A 325 -3.96 -7.06 -0.31
N GLY A 326 -2.83 -6.87 0.36
CA GLY A 326 -1.51 -6.90 -0.29
C GLY A 326 -1.28 -5.75 -1.26
N SER A 327 -1.95 -4.60 -1.07
CA SER A 327 -1.79 -3.44 -1.94
C SER A 327 -1.70 -2.13 -1.17
N ALA A 328 -1.51 -1.06 -1.92
CA ALA A 328 -1.46 0.30 -1.42
C ALA A 328 -2.32 1.23 -2.28
N ALA A 329 -2.59 2.43 -1.80
CA ALA A 329 -3.24 3.50 -2.54
C ALA A 329 -2.61 4.85 -2.21
N ALA A 330 -2.81 5.81 -3.08
CA ALA A 330 -2.44 7.19 -2.84
C ALA A 330 -3.65 8.09 -3.07
N VAL A 331 -3.83 9.05 -2.18
CA VAL A 331 -4.93 9.99 -2.20
C VAL A 331 -4.38 11.39 -1.99
N MET A 332 -4.82 12.35 -2.79
CA MET A 332 -4.52 13.75 -2.58
C MET A 332 -5.79 14.50 -2.19
N TYR A 333 -5.67 15.32 -1.14
CA TYR A 333 -6.74 16.20 -0.69
C TYR A 333 -6.20 17.58 -0.35
N ARG A 334 -6.87 18.63 -0.85
CA ARG A 334 -6.62 20.00 -0.45
C ARG A 334 -7.52 20.33 0.73
N PHE A 335 -6.95 20.62 1.88
CA PHE A 335 -7.71 21.04 3.06
C PHE A 335 -8.31 22.44 2.85
N ARG A 336 -9.64 22.55 2.92
CA ARG A 336 -10.40 23.79 2.65
C ARG A 336 -10.94 24.45 3.90
N GLN A 337 -10.97 23.72 5.03
CA GLN A 337 -11.48 24.22 6.32
C GLN A 337 -10.49 23.86 7.43
N PRO A 338 -10.35 24.72 8.46
CA PRO A 338 -9.61 24.37 9.67
C PRO A 338 -10.43 23.40 10.54
N GLY A 339 -9.75 22.69 11.43
CA GLY A 339 -10.37 21.78 12.39
C GLY A 339 -9.64 20.47 12.52
N THR A 340 -10.23 19.53 13.24
CA THR A 340 -9.69 18.18 13.38
C THR A 340 -10.47 17.22 12.48
N TYR A 341 -9.80 16.69 11.48
CA TYR A 341 -10.34 15.68 10.57
C TYR A 341 -10.02 14.30 11.13
N ALA A 342 -10.95 13.36 11.00
CA ALA A 342 -10.68 11.96 11.23
C ALA A 342 -10.44 11.26 9.89
N PHE A 343 -9.31 10.57 9.79
CA PHE A 343 -9.00 9.64 8.72
C PHE A 343 -9.12 8.23 9.28
N LEU A 344 -9.97 7.40 8.72
CA LEU A 344 -10.33 6.13 9.35
C LEU A 344 -10.69 5.03 8.35
N ASN A 345 -10.66 3.78 8.83
CA ASN A 345 -11.32 2.66 8.17
C ASN A 345 -12.84 2.82 8.35
N HIS A 346 -13.60 2.83 7.24
CA HIS A 346 -15.04 3.04 7.31
C HIS A 346 -15.85 1.77 7.64
N ASN A 347 -15.22 0.71 8.12
CA ASN A 347 -15.85 -0.20 9.06
C ASN A 347 -15.72 0.47 10.45
N LEU A 348 -16.77 1.12 10.90
CA LEU A 348 -16.70 1.99 12.07
C LEU A 348 -16.37 1.25 13.38
N ILE A 349 -16.71 -0.03 13.47
CA ILE A 349 -16.29 -0.88 14.60
C ILE A 349 -14.75 -1.02 14.59
N GLU A 350 -14.16 -1.30 13.43
CA GLU A 350 -12.70 -1.41 13.28
C GLU A 350 -12.02 -0.06 13.58
N ALA A 351 -12.65 1.05 13.22
CA ALA A 351 -12.12 2.38 13.50
C ALA A 351 -12.11 2.71 15.01
N PHE A 352 -13.22 2.56 15.68
CA PHE A 352 -13.40 3.08 17.04
C PHE A 352 -13.06 2.06 18.13
N ASP A 353 -13.43 0.79 17.94
CA ASP A 353 -13.18 -0.25 18.95
C ASP A 353 -11.79 -0.86 18.79
N TYR A 354 -11.28 -1.00 17.55
CA TYR A 354 -10.00 -1.64 17.27
C TYR A 354 -8.86 -0.66 16.99
N GLY A 355 -9.17 0.62 16.70
CA GLY A 355 -8.18 1.69 16.64
C GLY A 355 -7.69 2.09 15.25
N ALA A 356 -8.41 1.70 14.17
CA ALA A 356 -8.08 2.08 12.79
C ALA A 356 -8.51 3.53 12.48
N VAL A 357 -7.98 4.49 13.23
CA VAL A 357 -8.29 5.92 13.12
C VAL A 357 -7.06 6.79 13.34
N ALA A 358 -6.93 7.85 12.55
CA ALA A 358 -5.94 8.91 12.68
C ALA A 358 -6.62 10.27 12.72
N GLN A 359 -5.95 11.26 13.29
CA GLN A 359 -6.38 12.66 13.29
C GLN A 359 -5.44 13.51 12.43
N ILE A 360 -6.02 14.45 11.67
CA ILE A 360 -5.30 15.49 10.97
C ILE A 360 -5.79 16.84 11.50
N LYS A 361 -4.92 17.58 12.18
CA LYS A 361 -5.21 18.92 12.72
C LYS A 361 -4.87 19.94 11.66
N VAL A 362 -5.87 20.69 11.20
CA VAL A 362 -5.76 21.70 10.18
C VAL A 362 -5.92 23.08 10.79
N THR A 363 -4.94 23.95 10.58
CA THR A 363 -4.97 25.35 11.04
C THR A 363 -5.30 26.29 9.89
N GLY A 364 -5.98 27.41 10.18
CA GLY A 364 -6.37 28.40 9.18
C GLY A 364 -7.67 29.10 9.53
N ASN A 365 -8.20 29.86 8.58
CA ASN A 365 -9.45 30.58 8.73
C ASN A 365 -10.64 29.74 8.25
N TRP A 366 -11.75 29.85 8.99
CA TRP A 366 -13.00 29.20 8.63
C TRP A 366 -13.66 29.91 7.44
N ASP A 367 -14.06 29.15 6.44
CA ASP A 367 -14.85 29.63 5.30
C ASP A 367 -16.34 29.31 5.51
N SER A 368 -17.11 30.32 5.88
CA SER A 368 -18.55 30.19 6.13
C SER A 368 -19.38 29.99 4.85
N THR A 369 -18.78 30.12 3.67
CA THR A 369 -19.47 29.83 2.39
C THR A 369 -19.58 28.32 2.15
N LEU A 370 -18.61 27.54 2.69
CA LEU A 370 -18.61 26.09 2.58
C LEU A 370 -19.47 25.40 3.64
N MET A 371 -19.46 25.96 4.88
CA MET A 371 -20.25 25.40 5.99
C MET A 371 -20.51 26.47 7.05
N LYS A 372 -21.76 26.59 7.48
CA LYS A 372 -22.17 27.56 8.50
C LYS A 372 -23.30 27.00 9.35
N GLN A 373 -23.18 27.13 10.67
CA GLN A 373 -24.32 26.90 11.57
C GLN A 373 -25.29 28.08 11.48
N ILE A 374 -26.49 27.84 10.98
CA ILE A 374 -27.52 28.88 10.82
C ILE A 374 -28.27 29.10 12.13
N GLN A 375 -28.49 28.03 12.90
CA GLN A 375 -29.23 28.09 14.16
C GLN A 375 -28.57 27.16 15.19
N LYS A 376 -28.40 27.66 16.41
CA LYS A 376 -27.95 26.83 17.53
C LYS A 376 -29.03 25.80 17.93
N PRO A 377 -28.64 24.64 18.52
CA PRO A 377 -29.61 23.71 19.06
C PRO A 377 -30.58 24.39 20.01
N MET A 378 -31.86 24.12 19.85
CA MET A 378 -32.94 24.63 20.69
C MET A 378 -34.02 23.53 20.89
N PRO A 379 -34.82 23.60 21.96
CA PRO A 379 -35.94 22.67 22.16
C PRO A 379 -36.92 22.68 20.98
N ILE A 380 -37.38 21.52 20.60
CA ILE A 380 -38.50 21.38 19.64
C ILE A 380 -39.78 21.88 20.34
N LYS A 381 -40.49 22.80 19.70
CA LYS A 381 -41.79 23.30 20.19
C LYS A 381 -42.91 22.34 19.84
#